data_16f12e91ad6ea50df6c7ceafa1fdb930
#
_entry.id   16f12e91ad6ea50df6c7ceafa1fdb930
#
_cell.length_a   1.000
_cell.length_b   1.000
_cell.length_c   1.000
_cell.angle_alpha   90.00
_cell.angle_beta   90.00
_cell.angle_gamma   90.00
#
_symmetry.space_group_name_H-M   'P 1'
#
loop_
_entity.id
_entity.type
_entity.pdbx_description
1 polymer ?
#
loop_
_entity_poly.entity_id
_entity_poly.type
_entity_poly.pdbx_seq_one_letter_code
_entity_poly.pdbx_strand_id
1 'polypeptide(L)'
;MARYEYRELHPTAEGEELFRRWLAHLDEEFTRHKEPRLRGEMVRDALHQIYLGRPHGGKLNTTLISELPGNVLQLTFDPANVTLEPEYYGDVDVEKYAERKPLIWFWQMFDRSALGLNHWLGFRFRKMLAKHIFKHVGKNVKIFHGVEFSFGYNLTVEDDCTIHKYVMLDDRGELIIRKGTSISDYAAVYSHWHKATDPLDIDNRTTEIGPGTRLTYHASVMAGVKVGEDAMLGAMGVATHDVPPHAIWGGVPAKQIKIKG
;
A
#
# COMPACT_ATOMS: atom_id res chain seq x y z
N MET A 1 18.99 5.40 28.68
CA MET A 1 17.82 5.84 27.90
C MET A 1 16.67 4.90 28.17
N ALA A 2 15.47 5.42 28.43
CA ALA A 2 14.30 4.57 28.58
C ALA A 2 13.98 3.88 27.24
N ARG A 3 13.83 2.55 27.26
CA ARG A 3 13.43 1.78 26.10
C ARG A 3 11.90 1.81 26.09
N TYR A 4 11.30 2.40 25.04
CA TYR A 4 9.85 2.40 24.90
C TYR A 4 9.41 1.07 24.31
N GLU A 5 8.45 0.43 24.96
CA GLU A 5 7.78 -0.74 24.43
C GLU A 5 6.48 -0.31 23.73
N TYR A 6 6.18 -0.89 22.58
CA TYR A 6 4.90 -0.68 21.92
C TYR A 6 3.81 -1.39 22.73
N ARG A 7 2.76 -0.65 23.07
CA ARG A 7 1.59 -1.26 23.70
C ARG A 7 0.77 -1.99 22.64
N GLU A 8 0.42 -3.24 22.93
CA GLU A 8 -0.59 -3.94 22.16
C GLU A 8 -1.97 -3.45 22.60
N LEU A 9 -2.67 -2.74 21.71
CA LEU A 9 -4.00 -2.22 21.98
C LEU A 9 -5.03 -3.16 21.35
N HIS A 10 -6.05 -3.49 22.13
CA HIS A 10 -7.15 -4.34 21.71
C HIS A 10 -8.47 -3.57 21.73
N PRO A 11 -9.40 -3.81 20.78
CA PRO A 11 -10.79 -3.40 20.93
C PRO A 11 -11.46 -4.19 22.06
N THR A 12 -12.75 -3.99 22.26
CA THR A 12 -13.52 -4.88 23.15
C THR A 12 -13.49 -6.32 22.60
N ALA A 13 -13.68 -7.32 23.48
CA ALA A 13 -13.67 -8.72 23.06
C ALA A 13 -14.71 -9.02 21.96
N GLU A 14 -15.91 -8.43 22.05
CA GLU A 14 -16.96 -8.52 21.04
C GLU A 14 -16.53 -7.88 19.70
N GLY A 15 -15.93 -6.68 19.77
CA GLY A 15 -15.42 -5.99 18.59
C GLY A 15 -14.30 -6.77 17.90
N GLU A 16 -13.37 -7.32 18.70
CA GLU A 16 -12.27 -8.13 18.17
C GLU A 16 -12.79 -9.39 17.45
N GLU A 17 -13.76 -10.09 18.05
CA GLU A 17 -14.35 -11.27 17.45
C GLU A 17 -15.07 -10.95 16.13
N LEU A 18 -15.86 -9.89 16.10
CA LEU A 18 -16.56 -9.45 14.89
C LEU A 18 -15.56 -9.08 13.77
N PHE A 19 -14.51 -8.33 14.10
CA PHE A 19 -13.48 -7.94 13.13
C PHE A 19 -12.73 -9.15 12.59
N ARG A 20 -12.36 -10.12 13.44
CA ARG A 20 -11.68 -11.35 13.01
C ARG A 20 -12.54 -12.17 12.06
N ARG A 21 -13.83 -12.34 12.36
CA ARG A 21 -14.77 -13.07 11.51
C ARG A 21 -14.92 -12.42 10.15
N TRP A 22 -15.07 -11.11 10.11
CA TRP A 22 -15.17 -10.37 8.85
C TRP A 22 -13.91 -10.50 7.99
N LEU A 23 -12.74 -10.31 8.60
CA LEU A 23 -11.46 -10.47 7.90
C LEU A 23 -11.23 -11.90 7.40
N ALA A 24 -11.57 -12.91 8.20
CA ALA A 24 -11.44 -14.31 7.80
C ALA A 24 -12.36 -14.64 6.61
N HIS A 25 -13.59 -14.14 6.63
CA HIS A 25 -14.53 -14.29 5.52
C HIS A 25 -13.98 -13.66 4.24
N LEU A 26 -13.48 -12.42 4.30
CA LEU A 26 -12.90 -11.74 3.14
C LEU A 26 -11.67 -12.49 2.59
N ASP A 27 -10.75 -12.91 3.47
CA ASP A 27 -9.54 -13.66 3.09
C ASP A 27 -9.88 -14.98 2.39
N GLU A 28 -10.88 -15.71 2.91
CA GLU A 28 -11.40 -16.95 2.31
C GLU A 28 -11.99 -16.71 0.93
N GLU A 29 -12.87 -15.71 0.79
CA GLU A 29 -13.54 -15.40 -0.46
C GLU A 29 -12.54 -14.93 -1.53
N PHE A 30 -11.58 -14.04 -1.20
CA PHE A 30 -10.56 -13.61 -2.13
C PHE A 30 -9.53 -14.70 -2.48
N THR A 31 -9.37 -15.69 -1.63
CA THR A 31 -8.56 -16.87 -1.93
C THR A 31 -9.28 -17.79 -2.91
N ARG A 32 -10.60 -17.99 -2.72
CA ARG A 32 -11.45 -18.85 -3.56
C ARG A 32 -11.70 -18.26 -4.94
N HIS A 33 -11.89 -16.93 -5.00
CA HIS A 33 -12.26 -16.21 -6.21
C HIS A 33 -11.14 -15.25 -6.65
N LYS A 34 -10.52 -15.56 -7.79
CA LYS A 34 -9.46 -14.74 -8.38
C LYS A 34 -9.92 -13.94 -9.59
N GLU A 35 -11.07 -14.29 -10.14
CA GLU A 35 -11.64 -13.63 -11.32
C GLU A 35 -11.94 -12.15 -11.02
N PRO A 36 -11.43 -11.22 -11.87
CA PRO A 36 -11.59 -9.78 -11.63
C PRO A 36 -13.05 -9.35 -11.42
N ARG A 37 -13.97 -9.93 -12.20
CA ARG A 37 -15.41 -9.62 -12.12
C ARG A 37 -15.99 -10.00 -10.75
N LEU A 38 -15.72 -11.23 -10.28
CA LEU A 38 -16.26 -11.69 -8.99
C LEU A 38 -15.67 -10.89 -7.82
N ARG A 39 -14.36 -10.63 -7.83
CA ARG A 39 -13.74 -9.73 -6.85
C ARG A 39 -14.36 -8.33 -6.88
N GLY A 40 -14.64 -7.81 -8.07
CA GLY A 40 -15.31 -6.51 -8.25
C GLY A 40 -16.69 -6.48 -7.61
N GLU A 41 -17.52 -7.50 -7.84
CA GLU A 41 -18.85 -7.62 -7.25
C GLU A 41 -18.79 -7.67 -5.70
N MET A 42 -17.85 -8.46 -5.15
CA MET A 42 -17.66 -8.57 -3.70
C MET A 42 -17.21 -7.24 -3.08
N VAL A 43 -16.28 -6.54 -3.72
CA VAL A 43 -15.80 -5.22 -3.27
C VAL A 43 -16.93 -4.19 -3.33
N ARG A 44 -17.68 -4.13 -4.43
CA ARG A 44 -18.86 -3.27 -4.56
C ARG A 44 -19.84 -3.49 -3.41
N ASP A 45 -20.18 -4.73 -3.14
CA ASP A 45 -21.17 -5.08 -2.12
C ASP A 45 -20.66 -4.74 -0.70
N ALA A 46 -19.37 -4.98 -0.42
CA ALA A 46 -18.75 -4.57 0.83
C ALA A 46 -18.73 -3.04 0.99
N LEU A 47 -18.39 -2.29 -0.05
CA LEU A 47 -18.37 -0.82 -0.02
C LEU A 47 -19.77 -0.23 0.17
N HIS A 48 -20.81 -0.81 -0.45
CA HIS A 48 -22.19 -0.42 -0.19
C HIS A 48 -22.54 -0.51 1.30
N GLN A 49 -22.15 -1.60 1.97
CA GLN A 49 -22.42 -1.77 3.40
C GLN A 49 -21.57 -0.81 4.26
N ILE A 50 -20.29 -0.62 3.91
CA ILE A 50 -19.39 0.27 4.66
C ILE A 50 -19.86 1.73 4.59
N TYR A 51 -20.25 2.19 3.40
CA TYR A 51 -20.55 3.61 3.19
C TYR A 51 -22.02 3.96 3.36
N LEU A 52 -22.93 3.05 3.08
CA LEU A 52 -24.38 3.29 3.08
C LEU A 52 -25.14 2.52 4.15
N GLY A 53 -24.49 1.60 4.88
CA GLY A 53 -25.10 0.76 5.93
C GLY A 53 -26.17 -0.20 5.41
N ARG A 54 -26.20 -0.48 4.10
CA ARG A 54 -27.20 -1.34 3.46
C ARG A 54 -26.57 -2.18 2.34
N PRO A 55 -27.16 -3.35 2.01
CA PRO A 55 -26.70 -4.14 0.87
C PRO A 55 -26.86 -3.39 -0.46
N HIS A 56 -26.10 -3.80 -1.47
CA HIS A 56 -26.30 -3.33 -2.85
C HIS A 56 -27.69 -3.71 -3.36
N GLY A 57 -28.44 -2.74 -3.87
CA GLY A 57 -29.85 -2.89 -4.26
C GLY A 57 -30.09 -3.27 -5.73
N GLY A 58 -29.07 -3.72 -6.47
CA GLY A 58 -29.20 -4.01 -7.89
C GLY A 58 -29.11 -2.76 -8.78
N LYS A 59 -29.99 -2.63 -9.78
CA LYS A 59 -29.92 -1.49 -10.72
C LYS A 59 -30.27 -0.16 -10.03
N LEU A 60 -29.43 0.84 -10.28
CA LEU A 60 -29.71 2.21 -9.85
C LEU A 60 -30.73 2.88 -10.79
N ASN A 61 -31.64 3.66 -10.23
CA ASN A 61 -32.49 4.52 -11.02
C ASN A 61 -31.72 5.80 -11.40
N THR A 62 -31.41 5.95 -12.68
CA THR A 62 -30.64 7.09 -13.20
C THR A 62 -31.50 8.12 -13.92
N THR A 63 -32.84 8.03 -13.85
CA THR A 63 -33.76 8.91 -14.58
C THR A 63 -33.97 10.25 -13.89
N LEU A 64 -33.85 10.31 -12.56
CA LEU A 64 -34.05 11.54 -11.80
C LEU A 64 -32.72 12.28 -11.60
N ILE A 65 -32.64 13.50 -12.12
CA ILE A 65 -31.41 14.34 -12.02
C ILE A 65 -31.05 14.61 -10.55
N SER A 66 -32.02 14.77 -9.67
CA SER A 66 -31.82 14.99 -8.23
C SER A 66 -31.13 13.81 -7.52
N GLU A 67 -31.21 12.60 -8.08
CA GLU A 67 -30.59 11.40 -7.54
C GLU A 67 -29.19 11.12 -8.11
N LEU A 68 -28.79 11.84 -9.19
CA LEU A 68 -27.54 11.59 -9.89
C LEU A 68 -26.30 11.63 -8.99
N PRO A 69 -26.10 12.58 -8.06
CA PRO A 69 -24.91 12.59 -7.21
C PRO A 69 -24.78 11.31 -6.35
N GLY A 70 -25.89 10.84 -5.77
CA GLY A 70 -25.92 9.60 -5.00
C GLY A 70 -25.69 8.36 -5.87
N ASN A 71 -26.25 8.35 -7.07
CA ASN A 71 -26.08 7.28 -8.05
C ASN A 71 -24.63 7.22 -8.57
N VAL A 72 -24.01 8.39 -8.83
CA VAL A 72 -22.57 8.46 -9.19
C VAL A 72 -21.71 7.87 -8.09
N LEU A 73 -21.94 8.23 -6.82
CA LEU A 73 -21.21 7.63 -5.70
C LEU A 73 -21.38 6.11 -5.66
N GLN A 74 -22.61 5.63 -5.78
CA GLN A 74 -22.89 4.18 -5.74
C GLN A 74 -22.24 3.43 -6.90
N LEU A 75 -22.19 4.01 -8.11
CA LEU A 75 -21.53 3.43 -9.26
C LEU A 75 -20.01 3.31 -9.05
N THR A 76 -19.39 4.26 -8.33
CA THR A 76 -17.94 4.21 -8.04
C THR A 76 -17.56 3.16 -7.00
N PHE A 77 -18.52 2.55 -6.31
CA PHE A 77 -18.20 1.39 -5.45
C PHE A 77 -17.86 0.14 -6.26
N ASP A 78 -18.34 0.05 -7.50
CA ASP A 78 -17.96 -1.04 -8.40
C ASP A 78 -16.63 -0.73 -9.09
N PRO A 79 -15.57 -1.52 -8.85
CA PRO A 79 -14.25 -1.33 -9.48
C PRO A 79 -14.28 -1.33 -11.01
N ALA A 80 -15.31 -1.91 -11.63
CA ALA A 80 -15.48 -1.89 -13.09
C ALA A 80 -15.78 -0.49 -13.64
N ASN A 81 -16.33 0.41 -12.81
CA ASN A 81 -16.64 1.79 -13.16
C ASN A 81 -15.55 2.78 -12.76
N VAL A 82 -14.41 2.29 -12.23
CA VAL A 82 -13.32 3.13 -11.74
C VAL A 82 -12.10 2.93 -12.62
N THR A 83 -11.43 4.02 -12.96
CA THR A 83 -10.11 3.99 -13.56
C THR A 83 -9.08 4.38 -12.51
N LEU A 84 -8.06 3.55 -12.31
CA LEU A 84 -6.96 3.84 -11.39
C LEU A 84 -5.74 4.30 -12.18
N GLU A 85 -4.90 5.11 -11.53
CA GLU A 85 -3.72 5.70 -12.15
C GLU A 85 -2.84 4.69 -12.92
N PRO A 86 -2.55 3.49 -12.41
CA PRO A 86 -1.76 2.50 -13.15
C PRO A 86 -2.29 2.11 -14.54
N GLU A 87 -3.60 2.19 -14.75
CA GLU A 87 -4.23 1.88 -16.04
C GLU A 87 -3.93 2.92 -17.13
N TYR A 88 -3.44 4.10 -16.71
CA TYR A 88 -3.00 5.17 -17.61
C TYR A 88 -1.61 4.89 -18.22
N TYR A 89 -0.80 4.04 -17.60
CA TYR A 89 0.58 3.80 -17.98
C TYR A 89 0.72 2.59 -18.90
N GLY A 90 1.55 2.73 -19.96
CA GLY A 90 1.75 1.68 -20.95
C GLY A 90 2.62 0.50 -20.49
N ASP A 91 3.27 0.61 -19.34
CA ASP A 91 4.13 -0.43 -18.75
C ASP A 91 3.40 -1.35 -17.77
N VAL A 92 2.09 -1.13 -17.55
CA VAL A 92 1.28 -2.02 -16.71
C VAL A 92 1.08 -3.38 -17.38
N ASP A 93 1.28 -4.45 -16.62
CA ASP A 93 0.84 -5.79 -17.02
C ASP A 93 -0.67 -5.90 -16.78
N VAL A 94 -1.43 -5.75 -17.86
CA VAL A 94 -2.89 -5.63 -17.82
C VAL A 94 -3.55 -6.85 -17.17
N GLU A 95 -3.03 -8.06 -17.43
CA GLU A 95 -3.61 -9.29 -16.88
C GLU A 95 -3.36 -9.39 -15.37
N LYS A 96 -2.11 -9.17 -14.94
CA LYS A 96 -1.79 -9.17 -13.51
C LYS A 96 -2.49 -8.05 -12.75
N TYR A 97 -2.63 -6.88 -13.38
CA TYR A 97 -3.29 -5.75 -12.73
C TYR A 97 -4.80 -5.97 -12.60
N ALA A 98 -5.45 -6.52 -13.62
CA ALA A 98 -6.89 -6.80 -13.62
C ALA A 98 -7.33 -7.64 -12.41
N GLU A 99 -6.55 -8.67 -12.01
CA GLU A 99 -6.83 -9.49 -10.84
C GLU A 99 -6.75 -8.71 -9.52
N ARG A 100 -5.94 -7.64 -9.47
CA ARG A 100 -5.60 -6.87 -8.26
C ARG A 100 -6.40 -5.58 -8.14
N LYS A 101 -6.77 -4.98 -9.24
CA LYS A 101 -7.49 -3.70 -9.30
C LYS A 101 -8.69 -3.64 -8.34
N PRO A 102 -9.60 -4.64 -8.26
CA PRO A 102 -10.71 -4.58 -7.32
C PRO A 102 -10.25 -4.47 -5.86
N LEU A 103 -9.18 -5.17 -5.49
CA LEU A 103 -8.63 -5.17 -4.13
C LEU A 103 -7.84 -3.89 -3.83
N ILE A 104 -7.15 -3.33 -4.83
CA ILE A 104 -6.49 -2.02 -4.72
C ILE A 104 -7.53 -0.94 -4.49
N TRP A 105 -8.64 -0.96 -5.24
CA TRP A 105 -9.75 -0.05 -5.02
C TRP A 105 -10.37 -0.23 -3.63
N PHE A 106 -10.56 -1.47 -3.17
CA PHE A 106 -11.04 -1.75 -1.82
C PHE A 106 -10.12 -1.19 -0.74
N TRP A 107 -8.79 -1.35 -0.91
CA TRP A 107 -7.80 -0.76 -0.01
C TRP A 107 -7.94 0.76 0.08
N GLN A 108 -7.97 1.43 -1.06
CA GLN A 108 -8.08 2.89 -1.10
C GLN A 108 -9.38 3.40 -0.48
N MET A 109 -10.50 2.74 -0.77
CA MET A 109 -11.80 3.12 -0.22
C MET A 109 -11.92 2.79 1.28
N PHE A 110 -11.39 1.66 1.73
CA PHE A 110 -11.30 1.34 3.15
C PHE A 110 -10.51 2.42 3.92
N ASP A 111 -9.37 2.85 3.40
CA ASP A 111 -8.55 3.89 4.02
C ASP A 111 -9.25 5.26 4.09
N ARG A 112 -10.15 5.56 3.15
CA ARG A 112 -10.97 6.78 3.15
C ARG A 112 -12.18 6.71 4.09
N SER A 113 -12.51 5.52 4.60
CA SER A 113 -13.58 5.33 5.56
C SER A 113 -13.09 5.48 7.01
N ALA A 114 -14.03 5.62 7.96
CA ALA A 114 -13.71 5.61 9.38
C ALA A 114 -13.01 4.32 9.83
N LEU A 115 -13.21 3.19 9.14
CA LEU A 115 -12.59 1.90 9.44
C LEU A 115 -11.08 1.94 9.23
N GLY A 116 -10.60 2.68 8.23
CA GLY A 116 -9.18 2.81 7.91
C GLY A 116 -8.34 3.44 9.02
N LEU A 117 -8.96 4.27 9.87
CA LEU A 117 -8.31 4.91 11.02
C LEU A 117 -8.20 4.00 12.25
N ASN A 118 -8.94 2.90 12.29
CA ASN A 118 -8.82 1.91 13.36
C ASN A 118 -7.53 1.10 13.20
N HIS A 119 -6.54 1.32 14.05
CA HIS A 119 -5.23 0.68 13.93
C HIS A 119 -5.31 -0.84 14.02
N TRP A 120 -6.09 -1.38 14.98
CA TRP A 120 -6.20 -2.82 15.17
C TRP A 120 -6.80 -3.52 13.94
N LEU A 121 -7.91 -3.00 13.44
CA LEU A 121 -8.59 -3.51 12.25
C LEU A 121 -7.77 -3.21 10.99
N GLY A 122 -7.29 -1.97 10.85
CA GLY A 122 -6.61 -1.50 9.64
C GLY A 122 -5.33 -2.25 9.32
N PHE A 123 -4.47 -2.54 10.32
CA PHE A 123 -3.27 -3.34 10.10
C PHE A 123 -3.60 -4.75 9.58
N ARG A 124 -4.62 -5.38 10.14
CA ARG A 124 -5.03 -6.72 9.75
C ARG A 124 -5.70 -6.75 8.38
N PHE A 125 -6.54 -5.75 8.11
CA PHE A 125 -7.20 -5.61 6.81
C PHE A 125 -6.18 -5.38 5.68
N ARG A 126 -5.27 -4.40 5.84
CA ARG A 126 -4.25 -4.11 4.81
C ARG A 126 -3.29 -5.28 4.60
N LYS A 127 -2.90 -5.96 5.68
CA LYS A 127 -2.08 -7.17 5.57
C LYS A 127 -2.82 -8.30 4.87
N MET A 128 -4.11 -8.49 5.14
CA MET A 128 -4.95 -9.48 4.45
C MET A 128 -5.02 -9.17 2.96
N LEU A 129 -5.34 -7.92 2.57
CA LEU A 129 -5.35 -7.54 1.16
C LEU A 129 -3.97 -7.64 0.50
N ALA A 130 -2.90 -7.27 1.20
CA ALA A 130 -1.53 -7.37 0.69
C ALA A 130 -1.15 -8.79 0.25
N LYS A 131 -1.69 -9.84 0.88
CA LYS A 131 -1.48 -11.24 0.43
C LYS A 131 -2.00 -11.49 -0.99
N HIS A 132 -3.04 -10.77 -1.39
CA HIS A 132 -3.70 -10.94 -2.68
C HIS A 132 -3.24 -9.92 -3.74
N ILE A 133 -2.59 -8.84 -3.29
CA ILE A 133 -2.14 -7.73 -4.15
C ILE A 133 -0.64 -7.82 -4.40
N PHE A 134 0.18 -7.94 -3.35
CA PHE A 134 1.63 -7.88 -3.45
C PHE A 134 2.23 -9.16 -4.02
N LYS A 135 3.43 -9.05 -4.59
CA LYS A 135 4.25 -10.20 -4.97
C LYS A 135 4.52 -11.09 -3.76
N HIS A 136 4.82 -10.47 -2.61
CA HIS A 136 5.00 -11.14 -1.33
C HIS A 136 4.72 -10.21 -0.16
N VAL A 137 4.10 -10.73 0.90
CA VAL A 137 4.00 -10.06 2.21
C VAL A 137 4.30 -11.06 3.32
N GLY A 138 5.26 -10.69 4.17
CA GLY A 138 5.75 -11.51 5.27
C GLY A 138 4.86 -11.53 6.51
N LYS A 139 5.38 -12.14 7.57
CA LYS A 139 4.74 -12.18 8.90
C LYS A 139 4.93 -10.84 9.63
N ASN A 140 4.04 -10.53 10.56
CA ASN A 140 4.12 -9.37 11.45
C ASN A 140 4.36 -8.01 10.72
N VAL A 141 3.88 -7.88 9.46
CA VAL A 141 3.93 -6.62 8.72
C VAL A 141 2.83 -5.70 9.21
N LYS A 142 3.18 -4.44 9.50
CA LYS A 142 2.24 -3.38 9.91
C LYS A 142 2.23 -2.30 8.85
N ILE A 143 1.07 -2.07 8.23
CA ILE A 143 0.87 -1.06 7.20
C ILE A 143 -0.17 -0.07 7.72
N PHE A 144 0.24 1.17 7.90
CA PHE A 144 -0.63 2.26 8.35
C PHE A 144 -1.54 2.75 7.21
N HIS A 145 -2.52 3.58 7.54
CA HIS A 145 -3.42 4.14 6.54
C HIS A 145 -2.72 5.13 5.61
N GLY A 146 -3.27 5.28 4.41
CA GLY A 146 -2.75 6.20 3.41
C GLY A 146 -1.46 5.74 2.73
N VAL A 147 -1.04 4.49 2.91
CA VAL A 147 0.06 3.91 2.13
C VAL A 147 -0.42 3.65 0.71
N GLU A 148 0.30 4.20 -0.26
CA GLU A 148 0.02 4.07 -1.69
C GLU A 148 1.10 3.24 -2.37
N PHE A 149 0.71 2.55 -3.44
CA PHE A 149 1.61 1.76 -4.29
C PHE A 149 1.06 1.75 -5.72
N SER A 150 1.93 1.49 -6.70
CA SER A 150 1.54 1.58 -8.11
C SER A 150 0.82 0.32 -8.57
N PHE A 151 1.51 -0.80 -8.72
CA PHE A 151 0.97 -2.03 -9.30
C PHE A 151 0.64 -3.11 -8.26
N GLY A 152 1.38 -3.15 -7.17
CA GLY A 152 1.31 -4.16 -6.12
C GLY A 152 2.01 -5.47 -6.50
N TYR A 153 1.92 -5.93 -7.73
CA TYR A 153 2.46 -7.22 -8.15
C TYR A 153 4.00 -7.28 -8.27
N ASN A 154 4.69 -6.14 -8.20
CA ASN A 154 6.15 -6.06 -8.15
C ASN A 154 6.68 -5.74 -6.74
N LEU A 155 5.79 -5.61 -5.75
CA LEU A 155 6.14 -5.24 -4.38
C LEU A 155 6.35 -6.47 -3.50
N THR A 156 7.53 -6.55 -2.91
CA THR A 156 7.89 -7.55 -1.87
C THR A 156 8.11 -6.83 -0.55
N VAL A 157 7.39 -7.26 0.49
CA VAL A 157 7.58 -6.80 1.88
C VAL A 157 7.84 -8.01 2.76
N GLU A 158 9.03 -8.12 3.30
CA GLU A 158 9.42 -9.24 4.17
C GLU A 158 8.89 -9.10 5.60
N ASP A 159 9.25 -10.05 6.47
CA ASP A 159 8.80 -10.15 7.86
C ASP A 159 9.15 -8.90 8.69
N ASP A 160 8.35 -8.62 9.71
CA ASP A 160 8.61 -7.64 10.76
C ASP A 160 8.75 -6.19 10.26
N CYS A 161 8.29 -5.89 9.05
CA CYS A 161 8.32 -4.53 8.49
C CYS A 161 7.20 -3.64 9.05
N THR A 162 7.54 -2.34 9.21
CA THR A 162 6.54 -1.31 9.55
C THR A 162 6.57 -0.20 8.50
N ILE A 163 5.45 0.00 7.82
CA ILE A 163 5.25 1.04 6.82
C ILE A 163 4.24 2.04 7.39
N HIS A 164 4.71 3.25 7.68
CA HIS A 164 3.90 4.28 8.33
C HIS A 164 2.99 5.02 7.34
N LYS A 165 2.29 6.04 7.85
CA LYS A 165 1.24 6.78 7.13
C LYS A 165 1.78 7.49 5.89
N TYR A 166 0.97 7.47 4.82
CA TYR A 166 1.22 8.23 3.61
C TYR A 166 2.59 7.95 2.95
N VAL A 167 3.10 6.75 3.15
CA VAL A 167 4.29 6.27 2.44
C VAL A 167 3.88 5.93 1.01
N MET A 168 4.70 6.38 0.04
CA MET A 168 4.57 5.98 -1.37
C MET A 168 5.56 4.87 -1.70
N LEU A 169 5.07 3.76 -2.22
CA LEU A 169 5.84 2.61 -2.67
C LEU A 169 5.61 2.42 -4.17
N ASP A 170 6.44 3.06 -4.97
CA ASP A 170 6.33 2.94 -6.41
C ASP A 170 6.98 1.63 -6.88
N ASP A 171 6.15 0.64 -7.18
CA ASP A 171 6.54 -0.69 -7.64
C ASP A 171 6.30 -0.90 -9.15
N ARG A 172 6.49 0.13 -9.97
CA ARG A 172 6.47 0.00 -11.43
C ARG A 172 7.61 -0.91 -11.91
N GLY A 173 8.84 -0.71 -11.40
CA GLY A 173 9.87 -1.72 -11.35
C GLY A 173 9.72 -2.63 -10.12
N GLU A 174 10.71 -3.47 -9.86
CA GLU A 174 10.68 -4.32 -8.67
C GLU A 174 11.06 -3.53 -7.41
N LEU A 175 10.23 -3.61 -6.37
CA LEU A 175 10.51 -2.99 -5.08
C LEU A 175 10.58 -4.05 -3.98
N ILE A 176 11.72 -4.10 -3.28
CA ILE A 176 11.99 -5.11 -2.25
C ILE A 176 12.27 -4.40 -0.92
N ILE A 177 11.41 -4.66 0.07
CA ILE A 177 11.56 -4.18 1.45
C ILE A 177 11.91 -5.38 2.32
N ARG A 178 13.16 -5.41 2.79
CA ARG A 178 13.69 -6.53 3.55
C ARG A 178 13.25 -6.50 5.02
N LYS A 179 13.40 -7.65 5.67
CA LYS A 179 13.00 -7.92 7.04
C LYS A 179 13.39 -6.82 8.04
N GLY A 180 12.46 -6.47 8.91
CA GLY A 180 12.69 -5.55 10.03
C GLY A 180 12.83 -4.07 9.62
N THR A 181 12.57 -3.75 8.36
CA THR A 181 12.63 -2.37 7.85
C THR A 181 11.50 -1.52 8.44
N SER A 182 11.85 -0.27 8.77
CA SER A 182 10.88 0.76 9.20
C SER A 182 10.92 1.94 8.25
N ILE A 183 9.78 2.25 7.61
CA ILE A 183 9.59 3.38 6.70
C ILE A 183 8.64 4.37 7.37
N SER A 184 9.15 5.55 7.73
CA SER A 184 8.37 6.57 8.46
C SER A 184 7.43 7.34 7.55
N ASP A 185 6.53 8.12 8.17
CA ASP A 185 5.48 8.86 7.49
C ASP A 185 6.01 9.72 6.34
N TYR A 186 5.26 9.74 5.23
CA TYR A 186 5.53 10.52 4.00
C TYR A 186 6.85 10.19 3.30
N ALA A 187 7.53 9.12 3.65
CA ALA A 187 8.68 8.67 2.87
C ALA A 187 8.22 8.09 1.52
N ALA A 188 9.10 8.16 0.52
CA ALA A 188 8.82 7.64 -0.81
C ALA A 188 9.96 6.74 -1.29
N VAL A 189 9.60 5.62 -1.91
CA VAL A 189 10.55 4.68 -2.51
C VAL A 189 10.12 4.45 -3.95
N TYR A 190 11.00 4.82 -4.89
CA TYR A 190 10.74 4.75 -6.32
C TYR A 190 11.48 3.60 -6.97
N SER A 191 10.86 2.95 -7.95
CA SER A 191 11.48 1.90 -8.76
C SER A 191 11.47 2.20 -10.25
N HIS A 192 10.97 3.37 -10.66
CA HIS A 192 11.07 3.86 -12.03
C HIS A 192 11.56 5.30 -12.08
N TRP A 193 12.06 5.72 -13.23
CA TRP A 193 12.39 7.09 -13.53
C TRP A 193 12.18 7.39 -15.02
N HIS A 194 12.11 8.67 -15.37
CA HIS A 194 11.99 9.14 -16.74
C HIS A 194 13.28 9.80 -17.19
N LYS A 195 13.68 9.62 -18.45
CA LYS A 195 14.79 10.35 -19.01
C LYS A 195 14.45 11.84 -19.11
N ALA A 196 15.39 12.70 -18.75
CA ALA A 196 15.18 14.15 -18.82
C ALA A 196 14.91 14.66 -20.25
N THR A 197 15.37 13.92 -21.26
CA THR A 197 15.20 14.26 -22.68
C THR A 197 13.91 13.70 -23.30
N ASP A 198 13.32 12.68 -22.70
CA ASP A 198 12.09 12.04 -23.15
C ASP A 198 11.30 11.50 -21.95
N PRO A 199 10.24 12.18 -21.52
CA PRO A 199 9.44 11.71 -20.38
C PRO A 199 8.62 10.45 -20.67
N LEU A 200 8.51 10.01 -21.91
CA LEU A 200 7.88 8.75 -22.29
C LEU A 200 8.85 7.56 -22.26
N ASP A 201 10.15 7.83 -22.22
CA ASP A 201 11.18 6.81 -22.05
C ASP A 201 11.35 6.47 -20.57
N ILE A 202 10.71 5.37 -20.17
CA ILE A 202 10.64 4.89 -18.78
C ILE A 202 11.72 3.84 -18.57
N ASP A 203 12.45 3.96 -17.46
CA ASP A 203 13.43 2.97 -17.01
C ASP A 203 12.98 2.39 -15.66
N ASN A 204 12.49 1.17 -15.68
CA ASN A 204 12.06 0.41 -14.51
C ASN A 204 13.26 -0.34 -13.93
N ARG A 205 13.53 -0.13 -12.63
CA ARG A 205 14.69 -0.69 -11.92
C ARG A 205 14.26 -1.41 -10.66
N THR A 206 15.10 -2.35 -10.21
CA THR A 206 14.95 -2.95 -8.88
C THR A 206 15.50 -2.00 -7.83
N THR A 207 14.64 -1.54 -6.91
CA THR A 207 15.01 -0.77 -5.72
C THR A 207 14.91 -1.66 -4.49
N GLU A 208 15.93 -1.66 -3.64
CA GLU A 208 15.99 -2.55 -2.48
C GLU A 208 16.28 -1.79 -1.20
N ILE A 209 15.46 -2.01 -0.18
CA ILE A 209 15.67 -1.50 1.17
C ILE A 209 16.11 -2.68 2.04
N GLY A 210 17.36 -2.67 2.47
CA GLY A 210 18.02 -3.75 3.19
C GLY A 210 17.45 -4.03 4.58
N PRO A 211 17.78 -5.18 5.18
CA PRO A 211 17.24 -5.59 6.47
C PRO A 211 17.53 -4.58 7.58
N GLY A 212 16.59 -4.38 8.48
CA GLY A 212 16.75 -3.48 9.63
C GLY A 212 16.91 -2.00 9.29
N THR A 213 16.81 -1.62 8.03
CA THR A 213 16.95 -0.25 7.55
C THR A 213 15.85 0.66 8.09
N ARG A 214 16.20 1.91 8.32
CA ARG A 214 15.27 2.95 8.73
C ARG A 214 15.25 4.11 7.75
N LEU A 215 14.14 4.27 7.03
CA LEU A 215 13.84 5.49 6.28
C LEU A 215 13.03 6.41 7.19
N THR A 216 13.53 7.63 7.43
CA THR A 216 12.85 8.56 8.33
C THR A 216 11.91 9.50 7.60
N TYR A 217 11.24 10.43 8.30
CA TYR A 217 10.18 11.28 7.76
C TYR A 217 10.58 11.96 6.45
N HIS A 218 9.70 11.87 5.44
CA HIS A 218 9.88 12.47 4.11
C HIS A 218 11.19 12.06 3.39
N ALA A 219 11.84 10.99 3.81
CA ALA A 219 13.01 10.47 3.10
C ALA A 219 12.59 9.90 1.75
N SER A 220 13.41 10.09 0.72
CA SER A 220 13.14 9.57 -0.62
C SER A 220 14.28 8.68 -1.09
N VAL A 221 13.96 7.51 -1.63
CA VAL A 221 14.91 6.59 -2.26
C VAL A 221 14.59 6.55 -3.75
N MET A 222 15.57 6.90 -4.58
CA MET A 222 15.39 6.96 -6.03
C MET A 222 15.50 5.57 -6.67
N ALA A 223 14.96 5.44 -7.88
CA ALA A 223 14.90 4.19 -8.63
C ALA A 223 16.28 3.54 -8.82
N GLY A 224 16.36 2.25 -8.56
CA GLY A 224 17.58 1.46 -8.70
C GLY A 224 18.56 1.54 -7.53
N VAL A 225 18.26 2.36 -6.51
CA VAL A 225 19.11 2.51 -5.33
C VAL A 225 18.95 1.32 -4.39
N LYS A 226 20.05 0.84 -3.84
CA LYS A 226 20.10 -0.15 -2.76
C LYS A 226 20.49 0.54 -1.45
N VAL A 227 19.61 0.45 -0.46
CA VAL A 227 19.93 0.90 0.90
C VAL A 227 20.36 -0.33 1.71
N GLY A 228 21.61 -0.32 2.19
CA GLY A 228 22.24 -1.46 2.84
C GLY A 228 21.61 -1.81 4.20
N GLU A 229 21.97 -3.00 4.69
CA GLU A 229 21.53 -3.52 5.99
C GLU A 229 21.79 -2.53 7.13
N ASP A 230 20.84 -2.41 8.05
CA ASP A 230 20.90 -1.52 9.23
C ASP A 230 21.30 -0.07 8.89
N ALA A 231 21.13 0.36 7.65
CA ALA A 231 21.36 1.75 7.29
C ALA A 231 20.23 2.68 7.76
N MET A 232 20.47 3.96 7.75
CA MET A 232 19.46 4.97 8.07
C MET A 232 19.55 6.13 7.07
N LEU A 233 18.42 6.46 6.46
CA LEU A 233 18.26 7.69 5.71
C LEU A 233 17.54 8.73 6.58
N GLY A 234 18.25 9.82 6.88
CA GLY A 234 17.76 10.92 7.72
C GLY A 234 16.56 11.63 7.12
N ALA A 235 15.81 12.35 7.94
CA ALA A 235 14.60 13.07 7.53
C ALA A 235 14.90 14.02 6.36
N MET A 236 13.97 14.07 5.38
CA MET A 236 14.11 14.85 4.14
C MET A 236 15.33 14.44 3.27
N GLY A 237 16.02 13.35 3.59
CA GLY A 237 17.15 12.87 2.81
C GLY A 237 16.72 12.25 1.48
N VAL A 238 17.43 12.53 0.39
CA VAL A 238 17.17 11.96 -0.93
C VAL A 238 18.37 11.11 -1.36
N ALA A 239 18.20 9.77 -1.27
CA ALA A 239 19.21 8.81 -1.72
C ALA A 239 19.15 8.65 -3.24
N THR A 240 20.18 9.16 -3.93
CA THR A 240 20.36 9.07 -5.38
C THR A 240 21.42 8.04 -5.78
N HIS A 241 22.10 7.43 -4.81
CA HIS A 241 23.12 6.40 -4.96
C HIS A 241 22.96 5.40 -3.83
N ASP A 242 23.56 4.24 -4.00
CA ASP A 242 23.54 3.17 -3.00
C ASP A 242 24.08 3.65 -1.65
N VAL A 243 23.35 3.29 -0.59
CA VAL A 243 23.70 3.61 0.79
C VAL A 243 24.38 2.38 1.41
N PRO A 244 25.63 2.48 1.87
CA PRO A 244 26.34 1.34 2.45
C PRO A 244 25.65 0.78 3.71
N PRO A 245 25.86 -0.50 4.03
CA PRO A 245 25.40 -1.09 5.30
C PRO A 245 25.89 -0.27 6.51
N HIS A 246 25.05 -0.21 7.55
CA HIS A 246 25.30 0.48 8.81
C HIS A 246 25.59 1.99 8.68
N ALA A 247 25.38 2.58 7.50
CA ALA A 247 25.61 3.99 7.27
C ALA A 247 24.40 4.85 7.65
N ILE A 248 24.64 6.03 8.18
CA ILE A 248 23.64 7.09 8.35
C ILE A 248 23.90 8.14 7.29
N TRP A 249 22.90 8.33 6.41
CA TRP A 249 22.94 9.31 5.33
C TRP A 249 21.85 10.35 5.52
N GLY A 250 22.05 11.57 4.97
CA GLY A 250 21.08 12.66 4.99
C GLY A 250 21.42 13.78 4.02
N GLY A 251 20.45 14.68 3.83
CA GLY A 251 20.57 15.82 2.90
C GLY A 251 20.04 15.52 1.49
N VAL A 252 20.11 16.52 0.59
CA VAL A 252 19.62 16.49 -0.79
C VAL A 252 20.72 17.02 -1.74
N PRO A 253 21.37 16.16 -2.53
CA PRO A 253 21.35 14.69 -2.43
C PRO A 253 21.94 14.21 -1.12
N ALA A 254 21.51 13.02 -0.65
CA ALA A 254 21.99 12.45 0.59
C ALA A 254 23.45 12.08 0.50
N LYS A 255 24.19 12.32 1.59
CA LYS A 255 25.60 11.97 1.77
C LYS A 255 25.77 11.30 3.13
N GLN A 256 26.87 10.55 3.25
CA GLN A 256 27.20 9.88 4.50
C GLN A 256 27.50 10.92 5.60
N ILE A 257 26.81 10.77 6.72
CA ILE A 257 27.04 11.54 7.95
C ILE A 257 27.99 10.78 8.86
N LYS A 258 27.71 9.49 9.07
CA LYS A 258 28.56 8.60 9.87
C LYS A 258 28.23 7.12 9.62
N ILE A 259 29.05 6.23 10.10
CA ILE A 259 28.75 4.80 10.25
C ILE A 259 28.24 4.56 11.67
N LYS A 260 27.26 3.68 11.82
CA LYS A 260 26.83 3.17 13.14
C LYS A 260 27.97 2.34 13.72
N GLY A 261 28.36 2.62 14.91
CA GLY A 261 29.33 1.86 15.70
C GLY A 261 28.69 0.79 16.53
#